data_a6a51a32f0ce58e0367209496620441b
#
_entry.id   a6a51a32f0ce58e0367209496620441b
#
_cell.length_a   1.000
_cell.length_b   1.000
_cell.length_c   1.000
_cell.angle_alpha   90.00
_cell.angle_beta   90.00
_cell.angle_gamma   90.00
#
_symmetry.space_group_name_H-M   'P 1'
#
loop_
_entity.id
_entity.type
_entity.pdbx_description
1 polymer ?
#
loop_
_entity_poly.entity_id
_entity_poly.type
_entity_poly.pdbx_seq_one_letter_code
_entity_poly.pdbx_strand_id
1 'polypeptide(L)'
;MLLTYFGHSCFSVEVKGINILFDPFVTGNELAEDVDIDVIEADYILISHGHADHIADCVAIATRTGAKVVAAYEVCEWLKGEGITNVHPMNTGGKWQFDFGTVKCVVAHHSSSLTDGSYGGNPMGFLILTEEENFYYSGDTALTLDMTLIPKWGHLNFCVLPIGDNFTMDVHDAIVAAEYVKCPVVIGVHYNTFGYIEIDTEKAIEAFKADGKNLLLPEIGQTLEL
;
A
#
# COMPACT_ATOMS: atom_id res chain seq x y z
N MET A 1 -11.75 -9.86 -6.36
CA MET A 1 -11.46 -9.09 -5.12
C MET A 1 -12.20 -7.76 -5.15
N LEU A 2 -12.49 -7.17 -3.98
CA LEU A 2 -13.01 -5.81 -3.88
C LEU A 2 -11.91 -4.92 -3.30
N LEU A 3 -11.54 -3.85 -4.00
CA LEU A 3 -10.60 -2.85 -3.50
C LEU A 3 -11.35 -1.55 -3.25
N THR A 4 -11.27 -1.02 -2.03
CA THR A 4 -11.82 0.30 -1.68
C THR A 4 -10.68 1.27 -1.41
N TYR A 5 -10.69 2.42 -2.09
CA TYR A 5 -9.68 3.47 -1.95
C TYR A 5 -10.13 4.54 -0.97
N PHE A 6 -9.28 4.89 -0.01
CA PHE A 6 -9.58 5.90 1.02
C PHE A 6 -8.74 7.17 0.87
N GLY A 7 -7.92 7.26 -0.17
CA GLY A 7 -7.06 8.41 -0.45
C GLY A 7 -5.58 8.14 -0.15
N HIS A 8 -4.70 8.93 -0.74
CA HIS A 8 -3.26 8.82 -0.63
C HIS A 8 -2.75 7.41 -0.95
N SER A 9 -2.22 6.70 0.04
CA SER A 9 -1.83 5.29 -0.05
C SER A 9 -2.73 4.36 0.77
N CYS A 10 -3.83 4.90 1.32
CA CYS A 10 -4.77 4.14 2.13
C CYS A 10 -5.82 3.46 1.25
N PHE A 11 -5.88 2.15 1.30
CA PHE A 11 -6.88 1.33 0.62
C PHE A 11 -7.11 0.02 1.38
N SER A 12 -8.26 -0.61 1.17
CA SER A 12 -8.52 -1.98 1.63
C SER A 12 -8.72 -2.93 0.46
N VAL A 13 -8.40 -4.20 0.69
CA VAL A 13 -8.73 -5.29 -0.23
C VAL A 13 -9.48 -6.36 0.55
N GLU A 14 -10.68 -6.71 0.09
CA GLU A 14 -11.42 -7.85 0.63
C GLU A 14 -11.03 -9.13 -0.12
N VAL A 15 -10.57 -10.13 0.64
CA VAL A 15 -10.18 -11.45 0.17
C VAL A 15 -10.96 -12.50 0.96
N LYS A 16 -11.88 -13.22 0.34
CA LYS A 16 -12.70 -14.27 1.01
C LYS A 16 -13.42 -13.77 2.26
N GLY A 17 -13.91 -12.53 2.25
CA GLY A 17 -14.59 -11.91 3.39
C GLY A 17 -13.64 -11.44 4.50
N ILE A 18 -12.33 -11.42 4.27
CA ILE A 18 -11.32 -10.87 5.18
C ILE A 18 -10.88 -9.50 4.64
N ASN A 19 -10.99 -8.46 5.46
CA ASN A 19 -10.61 -7.09 5.12
C ASN A 19 -9.15 -6.82 5.47
N ILE A 20 -8.34 -6.51 4.46
CA ILE A 20 -6.93 -6.17 4.59
C ILE A 20 -6.78 -4.69 4.28
N LEU A 21 -6.48 -3.88 5.28
CA LEU A 21 -6.26 -2.44 5.15
C LEU A 21 -4.75 -2.16 4.97
N PHE A 22 -4.41 -1.27 4.07
CA PHE A 22 -3.03 -0.86 3.79
C PHE A 22 -2.84 0.60 4.16
N ASP A 23 -1.73 0.90 4.85
CA ASP A 23 -1.19 2.21 5.14
C ASP A 23 -2.26 3.25 5.55
N PRO A 24 -2.95 3.06 6.69
CA PRO A 24 -4.08 3.88 7.08
C PRO A 24 -3.67 5.33 7.42
N PHE A 25 -3.95 6.21 6.47
CA PHE A 25 -3.83 7.66 6.56
C PHE A 25 -5.04 8.31 5.92
N VAL A 26 -6.00 8.71 6.72
CA VAL A 26 -7.27 9.34 6.33
C VAL A 26 -7.42 10.68 7.04
N THR A 27 -7.31 10.68 8.38
CA THR A 27 -7.58 11.86 9.23
C THR A 27 -6.70 13.07 8.89
N GLY A 28 -5.46 12.85 8.42
CA GLY A 28 -4.52 13.91 8.01
C GLY A 28 -4.62 14.30 6.53
N ASN A 29 -5.51 13.68 5.76
CA ASN A 29 -5.69 13.90 4.33
C ASN A 29 -6.89 14.83 4.09
N GLU A 30 -6.64 16.08 3.72
CA GLU A 30 -7.69 17.06 3.44
C GLU A 30 -8.65 16.62 2.32
N LEU A 31 -8.21 15.77 1.39
CA LEU A 31 -9.05 15.24 0.32
C LEU A 31 -9.99 14.13 0.79
N ALA A 32 -9.75 13.56 1.97
CA ALA A 32 -10.51 12.44 2.55
C ALA A 32 -11.35 12.88 3.77
N GLU A 33 -11.67 14.17 3.91
CA GLU A 33 -12.41 14.70 5.08
C GLU A 33 -13.81 14.10 5.25
N ASP A 34 -14.41 13.59 4.17
CA ASP A 34 -15.71 12.90 4.18
C ASP A 34 -15.61 11.40 4.54
N VAL A 35 -14.39 10.86 4.71
CA VAL A 35 -14.19 9.46 5.07
C VAL A 35 -14.16 9.31 6.59
N ASP A 36 -15.09 8.56 7.11
CA ASP A 36 -15.17 8.24 8.54
C ASP A 36 -14.31 7.00 8.86
N ILE A 37 -13.21 7.18 9.61
CA ILE A 37 -12.33 6.09 10.01
C ILE A 37 -13.02 5.09 10.96
N ASP A 38 -14.09 5.50 11.63
CA ASP A 38 -14.82 4.65 12.57
C ASP A 38 -15.66 3.56 11.89
N VAL A 39 -15.88 3.67 10.56
CA VAL A 39 -16.58 2.64 9.78
C VAL A 39 -15.64 1.79 8.92
N ILE A 40 -14.34 2.09 8.86
CA ILE A 40 -13.39 1.28 8.08
C ILE A 40 -13.14 -0.05 8.80
N GLU A 41 -13.59 -1.14 8.20
CA GLU A 41 -13.38 -2.50 8.72
C GLU A 41 -11.98 -3.01 8.36
N ALA A 42 -11.34 -3.71 9.30
CA ALA A 42 -10.05 -4.37 9.08
C ALA A 42 -9.91 -5.60 9.98
N ASP A 43 -9.56 -6.73 9.38
CA ASP A 43 -9.08 -7.93 10.07
C ASP A 43 -7.55 -7.92 10.16
N TYR A 44 -6.92 -7.35 9.14
CA TYR A 44 -5.47 -7.13 9.05
C TYR A 44 -5.18 -5.69 8.61
N ILE A 45 -4.09 -5.14 9.15
CA ILE A 45 -3.52 -3.85 8.71
C ILE A 45 -2.08 -4.11 8.30
N LEU A 46 -1.73 -3.82 7.05
CA LEU A 46 -0.38 -3.95 6.51
C LEU A 46 0.24 -2.55 6.38
N ILE A 47 1.37 -2.33 7.06
CA ILE A 47 2.10 -1.05 7.06
C ILE A 47 3.40 -1.21 6.29
N SER A 48 3.53 -0.46 5.19
CA SER A 48 4.73 -0.50 4.34
C SER A 48 5.95 0.11 5.01
N HIS A 49 5.77 1.20 5.75
CA HIS A 49 6.81 1.92 6.47
C HIS A 49 6.25 2.89 7.52
N GLY A 50 7.12 3.52 8.30
CA GLY A 50 6.74 4.27 9.50
C GLY A 50 6.42 5.76 9.30
N HIS A 51 6.34 6.30 8.09
CA HIS A 51 6.00 7.71 7.89
C HIS A 51 4.56 8.01 8.32
N ALA A 52 4.33 9.24 8.81
CA ALA A 52 3.05 9.66 9.37
C ALA A 52 1.88 9.50 8.40
N ASP A 53 2.11 9.75 7.12
CA ASP A 53 1.14 9.60 6.03
C ASP A 53 0.86 8.14 5.60
N HIS A 54 1.35 7.16 6.38
CA HIS A 54 1.07 5.73 6.23
C HIS A 54 0.57 5.06 7.50
N ILE A 55 0.81 5.66 8.69
CA ILE A 55 0.48 5.02 9.97
C ILE A 55 -0.45 5.84 10.87
N ALA A 56 -0.83 7.06 10.47
CA ALA A 56 -1.52 8.01 11.37
C ALA A 56 -2.77 7.42 12.04
N ASP A 57 -3.59 6.69 11.31
CA ASP A 57 -4.85 6.12 11.82
C ASP A 57 -4.72 4.65 12.25
N CYS A 58 -3.52 4.06 12.13
CA CYS A 58 -3.30 2.63 12.45
C CYS A 58 -3.69 2.28 13.87
N VAL A 59 -3.28 3.09 14.85
CA VAL A 59 -3.56 2.82 16.28
C VAL A 59 -5.06 2.89 16.56
N ALA A 60 -5.75 3.90 16.03
CA ALA A 60 -7.19 4.08 16.23
C ALA A 60 -7.99 2.91 15.64
N ILE A 61 -7.73 2.58 14.36
CA ILE A 61 -8.43 1.50 13.66
C ILE A 61 -8.11 0.14 14.28
N ALA A 62 -6.82 -0.17 14.57
CA ALA A 62 -6.44 -1.44 15.19
C ALA A 62 -7.03 -1.61 16.60
N THR A 63 -7.14 -0.53 17.39
CA THR A 63 -7.77 -0.58 18.71
C THR A 63 -9.26 -0.91 18.60
N ARG A 64 -9.96 -0.29 17.65
CA ARG A 64 -11.40 -0.49 17.46
C ARG A 64 -11.73 -1.87 16.90
N THR A 65 -11.01 -2.28 15.85
CA THR A 65 -11.30 -3.53 15.11
C THR A 65 -10.67 -4.77 15.74
N GLY A 66 -9.59 -4.61 16.53
CA GLY A 66 -8.75 -5.71 16.97
C GLY A 66 -7.89 -6.32 15.86
N ALA A 67 -7.77 -5.64 14.72
CA ALA A 67 -7.00 -6.10 13.56
C ALA A 67 -5.58 -6.50 13.93
N LYS A 68 -5.05 -7.51 13.24
CA LYS A 68 -3.63 -7.88 13.33
C LYS A 68 -2.79 -6.96 12.45
N VAL A 69 -1.87 -6.21 13.06
CA VAL A 69 -0.97 -5.34 12.31
C VAL A 69 0.28 -6.08 11.87
N VAL A 70 0.54 -6.07 10.56
CA VAL A 70 1.73 -6.66 9.92
C VAL A 70 2.62 -5.53 9.43
N ALA A 71 3.84 -5.45 9.94
CA ALA A 71 4.77 -4.36 9.66
C ALA A 71 6.22 -4.78 9.85
N ALA A 72 7.18 -3.87 9.58
CA ALA A 72 8.56 -4.03 9.99
C ALA A 72 8.67 -4.24 11.51
N TYR A 73 9.71 -4.96 11.94
CA TYR A 73 9.90 -5.24 13.37
C TYR A 73 9.86 -3.97 14.23
N GLU A 74 10.52 -2.91 13.79
CA GLU A 74 10.62 -1.63 14.48
C GLU A 74 9.26 -0.93 14.61
N VAL A 75 8.45 -0.96 13.55
CA VAL A 75 7.08 -0.43 13.57
C VAL A 75 6.22 -1.24 14.55
N CYS A 76 6.34 -2.57 14.56
CA CYS A 76 5.62 -3.42 15.50
C CYS A 76 6.00 -3.13 16.95
N GLU A 77 7.28 -2.91 17.24
CA GLU A 77 7.73 -2.56 18.60
C GLU A 77 7.21 -1.18 19.05
N TRP A 78 7.21 -0.21 18.13
CA TRP A 78 6.61 1.10 18.39
C TRP A 78 5.10 0.98 18.65
N LEU A 79 4.36 0.24 17.84
CA LEU A 79 2.92 0.00 18.03
C LEU A 79 2.60 -0.67 19.37
N LYS A 80 3.47 -1.57 19.86
CA LYS A 80 3.30 -2.13 21.21
C LYS A 80 3.43 -1.05 22.28
N GLY A 81 4.30 -0.06 22.08
CA GLY A 81 4.42 1.12 22.95
C GLY A 81 3.12 1.94 22.95
N GLU A 82 2.41 2.01 21.82
CA GLU A 82 1.10 2.64 21.67
C GLU A 82 -0.08 1.75 22.14
N GLY A 83 0.20 0.56 22.69
CA GLY A 83 -0.81 -0.35 23.24
C GLY A 83 -1.36 -1.40 22.26
N ILE A 84 -0.90 -1.42 21.02
CA ILE A 84 -1.31 -2.43 20.02
C ILE A 84 -0.46 -3.69 20.19
N THR A 85 -1.03 -4.74 20.77
CA THR A 85 -0.31 -6.00 21.06
C THR A 85 -0.53 -7.08 19.99
N ASN A 86 -1.59 -6.99 19.18
CA ASN A 86 -1.87 -7.94 18.10
C ASN A 86 -1.05 -7.57 16.85
N VAL A 87 0.26 -7.79 16.91
CA VAL A 87 1.19 -7.47 15.83
C VAL A 87 1.89 -8.72 15.29
N HIS A 88 2.26 -8.70 14.02
CA HIS A 88 3.07 -9.73 13.36
C HIS A 88 4.27 -9.08 12.66
N PRO A 89 5.45 -9.06 13.30
CA PRO A 89 6.62 -8.44 12.72
C PRO A 89 7.14 -9.25 11.53
N MET A 90 7.43 -8.56 10.44
CA MET A 90 8.07 -9.11 9.26
C MET A 90 9.28 -8.28 8.86
N ASN A 91 9.99 -8.67 7.82
CA ASN A 91 11.04 -7.87 7.20
C ASN A 91 11.17 -8.24 5.71
N THR A 92 11.79 -7.36 4.94
CA THR A 92 12.08 -7.56 3.51
C THR A 92 12.69 -8.93 3.25
N GLY A 93 12.13 -9.65 2.27
CA GLY A 93 12.53 -11.02 1.92
C GLY A 93 11.77 -12.12 2.68
N GLY A 94 11.13 -11.78 3.82
CA GLY A 94 10.30 -12.70 4.59
C GLY A 94 8.97 -13.04 3.89
N LYS A 95 8.38 -14.17 4.25
CA LYS A 95 7.01 -14.53 3.87
C LYS A 95 6.32 -15.24 5.02
N TRP A 96 5.00 -15.09 5.09
CA TRP A 96 4.16 -15.77 6.07
C TRP A 96 2.79 -16.11 5.49
N GLN A 97 2.25 -17.26 5.91
CA GLN A 97 0.91 -17.68 5.53
C GLN A 97 -0.10 -17.15 6.56
N PHE A 98 -1.01 -16.30 6.10
CA PHE A 98 -2.17 -15.82 6.86
C PHE A 98 -3.46 -16.50 6.36
N ASP A 99 -4.58 -16.24 7.00
CA ASP A 99 -5.86 -16.86 6.67
C ASP A 99 -6.36 -16.48 5.27
N PHE A 100 -6.04 -15.26 4.83
CA PHE A 100 -6.38 -14.75 3.49
C PHE A 100 -5.41 -15.18 2.39
N GLY A 101 -4.20 -15.62 2.72
CA GLY A 101 -3.17 -15.96 1.74
C GLY A 101 -1.75 -15.77 2.26
N THR A 102 -0.77 -15.88 1.39
CA THR A 102 0.63 -15.65 1.72
C THR A 102 1.01 -14.19 1.49
N VAL A 103 1.56 -13.54 2.49
CA VAL A 103 2.24 -12.24 2.38
C VAL A 103 3.73 -12.48 2.20
N LYS A 104 4.32 -11.92 1.15
CA LYS A 104 5.77 -11.83 0.96
C LYS A 104 6.21 -10.38 0.96
N CYS A 105 7.07 -10.02 1.90
CA CYS A 105 7.69 -8.69 1.94
C CYS A 105 8.81 -8.61 0.91
N VAL A 106 8.79 -7.55 0.11
CA VAL A 106 9.75 -7.27 -0.97
C VAL A 106 10.42 -5.92 -0.75
N VAL A 107 11.51 -5.67 -1.46
CA VAL A 107 12.26 -4.42 -1.35
C VAL A 107 11.40 -3.22 -1.78
N ALA A 108 11.45 -2.16 -0.98
CA ALA A 108 11.06 -0.81 -1.34
C ALA A 108 12.23 0.14 -1.04
N HIS A 109 12.59 0.99 -1.99
CA HIS A 109 13.67 1.97 -1.84
C HIS A 109 13.10 3.32 -1.40
N HIS A 110 13.02 3.49 -0.10
CA HIS A 110 12.51 4.71 0.55
C HIS A 110 13.14 4.87 1.93
N SER A 111 12.78 5.90 2.67
CA SER A 111 13.12 6.06 4.08
C SER A 111 11.98 5.59 4.98
N SER A 112 12.26 5.44 6.28
CA SER A 112 11.24 5.09 7.27
C SER A 112 11.64 5.67 8.61
N SER A 113 10.85 6.64 9.08
CA SER A 113 10.94 7.17 10.44
C SER A 113 9.55 7.16 11.06
N LEU A 114 9.49 6.90 12.35
CA LEU A 114 8.24 6.95 13.10
C LEU A 114 7.92 8.41 13.49
N THR A 115 6.70 8.65 13.96
CA THR A 115 6.21 10.00 14.31
C THR A 115 6.99 10.68 15.42
N ASP A 116 7.67 9.91 16.26
CA ASP A 116 8.58 10.40 17.31
C ASP A 116 10.01 10.62 16.82
N GLY A 117 10.28 10.39 15.52
CA GLY A 117 11.58 10.52 14.88
C GLY A 117 12.49 9.31 15.02
N SER A 118 12.03 8.24 15.68
CA SER A 118 12.80 7.00 15.77
C SER A 118 12.82 6.24 14.44
N TYR A 119 13.78 5.31 14.30
CA TYR A 119 13.92 4.49 13.09
C TYR A 119 12.75 3.51 12.94
N GLY A 120 12.05 3.57 11.81
CA GLY A 120 10.87 2.76 11.50
C GLY A 120 11.16 1.44 10.77
N GLY A 121 12.39 0.95 10.78
CA GLY A 121 12.78 -0.22 9.99
C GLY A 121 13.01 0.12 8.51
N ASN A 122 13.30 -0.89 7.69
CA ASN A 122 13.40 -0.71 6.24
C ASN A 122 11.98 -0.69 5.63
N PRO A 123 11.70 0.22 4.69
CA PRO A 123 10.48 0.19 3.91
C PRO A 123 10.34 -1.13 3.15
N MET A 124 9.13 -1.58 2.93
CA MET A 124 8.86 -2.79 2.17
C MET A 124 7.55 -2.70 1.41
N GLY A 125 7.51 -3.36 0.25
CA GLY A 125 6.28 -3.67 -0.45
C GLY A 125 5.75 -5.04 -0.03
N PHE A 126 4.51 -5.31 -0.41
CA PHE A 126 3.81 -6.55 -0.12
C PHE A 126 3.36 -7.23 -1.41
N LEU A 127 3.78 -8.47 -1.59
CA LEU A 127 3.23 -9.36 -2.59
C LEU A 127 2.22 -10.29 -1.88
N ILE A 128 0.96 -10.18 -2.27
CA ILE A 128 -0.14 -10.95 -1.71
C ILE A 128 -0.46 -12.07 -2.69
N LEU A 129 -0.30 -13.30 -2.24
CA LEU A 129 -0.54 -14.51 -3.02
C LEU A 129 -1.71 -15.27 -2.41
N THR A 130 -2.80 -15.36 -3.17
CA THR A 130 -4.02 -16.07 -2.77
C THR A 130 -4.35 -17.18 -3.76
N GLU A 131 -5.39 -17.96 -3.49
CA GLU A 131 -5.86 -19.00 -4.41
C GLU A 131 -6.64 -18.45 -5.61
N GLU A 132 -7.17 -17.22 -5.49
CA GLU A 132 -8.01 -16.59 -6.50
C GLU A 132 -7.21 -15.61 -7.35
N GLU A 133 -6.66 -14.58 -6.72
CA GLU A 133 -5.97 -13.47 -7.38
C GLU A 133 -4.76 -13.03 -6.57
N ASN A 134 -3.70 -12.63 -7.25
CA ASN A 134 -2.49 -12.12 -6.63
C ASN A 134 -2.31 -10.66 -6.97
N PHE A 135 -1.80 -9.89 -6.02
CA PHE A 135 -1.47 -8.50 -6.26
C PHE A 135 -0.19 -8.05 -5.56
N TYR A 136 0.36 -6.96 -6.02
CA TYR A 136 1.54 -6.33 -5.45
C TYR A 136 1.22 -4.90 -5.05
N TYR A 137 1.49 -4.55 -3.81
CA TYR A 137 1.58 -3.17 -3.35
C TYR A 137 3.04 -2.83 -3.08
N SER A 138 3.56 -1.81 -3.75
CA SER A 138 4.97 -1.47 -3.63
C SER A 138 5.33 -0.76 -2.32
N GLY A 139 4.35 -0.20 -1.61
CA GLY A 139 4.63 0.87 -0.65
C GLY A 139 5.25 2.07 -1.36
N ASP A 140 5.78 3.00 -0.60
CA ASP A 140 6.56 4.10 -1.14
C ASP A 140 7.94 3.60 -1.58
N THR A 141 8.28 3.90 -2.83
CA THR A 141 9.53 3.44 -3.42
C THR A 141 9.92 4.24 -4.64
N ALA A 142 11.22 4.34 -4.88
CA ALA A 142 11.76 4.63 -6.21
C ALA A 142 11.62 3.40 -7.12
N LEU A 143 11.75 3.59 -8.44
CA LEU A 143 11.92 2.48 -9.39
C LEU A 143 13.18 1.68 -9.05
N THR A 144 13.05 0.35 -8.95
CA THR A 144 14.17 -0.53 -8.63
C THR A 144 14.17 -1.81 -9.47
N LEU A 145 15.36 -2.33 -9.77
CA LEU A 145 15.52 -3.59 -10.48
C LEU A 145 15.02 -4.80 -9.68
N ASP A 146 14.89 -4.69 -8.35
CA ASP A 146 14.34 -5.76 -7.51
C ASP A 146 12.90 -6.12 -7.90
N MET A 147 12.14 -5.19 -8.50
CA MET A 147 10.80 -5.43 -9.02
C MET A 147 10.77 -6.53 -10.10
N THR A 148 11.87 -6.76 -10.81
CA THR A 148 12.00 -7.86 -11.81
C THR A 148 11.95 -9.25 -11.19
N LEU A 149 12.08 -9.37 -9.87
CA LEU A 149 11.97 -10.63 -9.14
C LEU A 149 10.52 -11.02 -8.84
N ILE A 150 9.60 -10.06 -8.80
CA ILE A 150 8.20 -10.29 -8.41
C ILE A 150 7.51 -11.34 -9.27
N PRO A 151 7.64 -11.34 -10.61
CA PRO A 151 7.02 -12.36 -11.47
C PRO A 151 7.51 -13.79 -11.23
N LYS A 152 8.61 -13.97 -10.48
CA LYS A 152 9.12 -15.30 -10.11
C LYS A 152 8.32 -15.96 -8.98
N TRP A 153 7.54 -15.19 -8.23
CA TRP A 153 6.75 -15.70 -7.11
C TRP A 153 5.27 -15.89 -7.44
N GLY A 154 4.76 -15.22 -8.47
CA GLY A 154 3.39 -15.36 -8.93
C GLY A 154 3.06 -14.43 -10.09
N HIS A 155 1.98 -14.76 -10.80
CA HIS A 155 1.36 -13.86 -11.78
C HIS A 155 0.48 -12.89 -11.02
N LEU A 156 0.52 -11.61 -11.38
CA LEU A 156 -0.29 -10.56 -10.75
C LEU A 156 -1.54 -10.28 -11.58
N ASN A 157 -2.66 -10.07 -10.90
CA ASN A 157 -3.90 -9.58 -11.48
C ASN A 157 -3.87 -8.04 -11.55
N PHE A 158 -3.38 -7.40 -10.50
CA PHE A 158 -3.15 -5.95 -10.46
C PHE A 158 -1.94 -5.60 -9.58
N CYS A 159 -1.46 -4.38 -9.69
CA CYS A 159 -0.49 -3.81 -8.76
C CYS A 159 -0.90 -2.40 -8.33
N VAL A 160 -0.49 -2.01 -7.12
CA VAL A 160 -0.73 -0.70 -6.53
C VAL A 160 0.61 0.01 -6.42
N LEU A 161 0.76 1.14 -7.13
CA LEU A 161 2.04 1.85 -7.29
C LEU A 161 1.88 3.34 -7.00
N PRO A 162 2.82 3.99 -6.30
CA PRO A 162 2.87 5.44 -6.18
C PRO A 162 3.22 6.07 -7.54
N ILE A 163 2.60 7.20 -7.86
CA ILE A 163 2.76 7.91 -9.14
C ILE A 163 2.95 9.43 -8.98
N GLY A 164 3.11 9.92 -7.75
CA GLY A 164 3.08 11.34 -7.42
C GLY A 164 4.41 12.09 -7.59
N ASP A 165 5.48 11.39 -7.97
CA ASP A 165 6.83 11.98 -8.10
C ASP A 165 7.41 12.50 -6.77
N ASN A 166 8.44 13.30 -6.84
CA ASN A 166 9.17 14.00 -5.78
C ASN A 166 9.64 13.11 -4.61
N PHE A 167 8.77 12.32 -4.00
CA PHE A 167 9.09 11.42 -2.88
C PHE A 167 9.12 9.95 -3.29
N THR A 168 8.48 9.59 -4.41
CA THR A 168 8.33 8.24 -4.91
C THR A 168 8.57 8.17 -6.43
N MET A 169 8.04 7.16 -7.10
CA MET A 169 8.06 7.08 -8.57
C MET A 169 7.18 8.18 -9.18
N ASP A 170 7.60 8.71 -10.32
CA ASP A 170 6.73 9.45 -11.21
C ASP A 170 5.88 8.49 -12.09
N VAL A 171 5.05 9.07 -12.95
CA VAL A 171 4.19 8.31 -13.88
C VAL A 171 5.01 7.42 -14.82
N HIS A 172 6.16 7.90 -15.32
CA HIS A 172 7.00 7.15 -16.25
C HIS A 172 7.73 6.00 -15.55
N ASP A 173 8.25 6.23 -14.36
CA ASP A 173 8.86 5.20 -13.53
C ASP A 173 7.84 4.12 -13.17
N ALA A 174 6.61 4.50 -12.83
CA ALA A 174 5.53 3.55 -12.53
C ALA A 174 5.13 2.70 -13.76
N ILE A 175 5.17 3.25 -14.97
CA ILE A 175 4.99 2.48 -16.21
C ILE A 175 6.09 1.42 -16.35
N VAL A 176 7.36 1.78 -16.12
CA VAL A 176 8.48 0.83 -16.15
C VAL A 176 8.37 -0.21 -15.02
N ALA A 177 7.95 0.22 -13.82
CA ALA A 177 7.71 -0.69 -12.71
C ALA A 177 6.63 -1.74 -13.06
N ALA A 178 5.53 -1.32 -13.68
CA ALA A 178 4.47 -2.22 -14.16
C ALA A 178 4.98 -3.24 -15.20
N GLU A 179 5.93 -2.83 -16.06
CA GLU A 179 6.63 -3.74 -16.98
C GLU A 179 7.49 -4.75 -16.22
N TYR A 180 8.28 -4.29 -15.24
CA TYR A 180 9.15 -5.15 -14.43
C TYR A 180 8.38 -6.21 -13.66
N VAL A 181 7.24 -5.84 -13.07
CA VAL A 181 6.38 -6.77 -12.34
C VAL A 181 5.44 -7.57 -13.26
N LYS A 182 5.44 -7.29 -14.57
CA LYS A 182 4.60 -7.93 -15.60
C LYS A 182 3.11 -7.83 -15.29
N CYS A 183 2.66 -6.68 -14.85
CA CYS A 183 1.27 -6.42 -14.50
C CYS A 183 0.74 -5.20 -15.28
N PRO A 184 -0.20 -5.39 -16.21
CA PRO A 184 -0.71 -4.28 -17.01
C PRO A 184 -1.82 -3.48 -16.33
N VAL A 185 -2.38 -3.98 -15.22
CA VAL A 185 -3.43 -3.28 -14.45
C VAL A 185 -2.78 -2.64 -13.23
N VAL A 186 -2.78 -1.31 -13.19
CA VAL A 186 -2.13 -0.50 -12.15
C VAL A 186 -3.16 0.36 -11.47
N ILE A 187 -3.17 0.35 -10.15
CA ILE A 187 -3.90 1.31 -9.32
C ILE A 187 -2.89 2.34 -8.85
N GLY A 188 -3.10 3.59 -9.24
CA GLY A 188 -2.24 4.71 -8.84
C GLY A 188 -2.59 5.20 -7.45
N VAL A 189 -1.56 5.42 -6.62
CA VAL A 189 -1.67 5.94 -5.25
C VAL A 189 -0.61 7.02 -5.01
N HIS A 190 -0.62 7.64 -3.83
CA HIS A 190 0.38 8.61 -3.39
C HIS A 190 0.54 9.80 -4.37
N TYR A 191 -0.57 10.41 -4.77
CA TYR A 191 -0.63 11.57 -5.66
C TYR A 191 -1.70 12.59 -5.20
N ASN A 192 -1.53 13.85 -5.54
CA ASN A 192 -2.45 14.98 -5.31
C ASN A 192 -2.79 15.31 -3.84
N THR A 193 -2.31 14.56 -2.87
CA THR A 193 -2.60 14.82 -1.44
C THR A 193 -1.84 16.05 -0.92
N PHE A 194 -0.62 16.28 -1.42
CA PHE A 194 0.24 17.39 -1.03
C PHE A 194 0.73 18.13 -2.28
N GLY A 195 0.99 19.44 -2.17
CA GLY A 195 1.40 20.24 -3.32
C GLY A 195 2.67 19.78 -4.04
N TYR A 196 3.54 19.00 -3.36
CA TYR A 196 4.75 18.43 -3.98
C TYR A 196 4.49 17.18 -4.84
N ILE A 197 3.31 16.57 -4.74
CA ILE A 197 2.94 15.34 -5.46
C ILE A 197 1.70 15.55 -6.34
N GLU A 198 1.46 16.77 -6.78
CA GLU A 198 0.39 17.10 -7.72
C GLU A 198 0.76 16.63 -9.12
N ILE A 199 -0.14 15.88 -9.74
CA ILE A 199 0.00 15.37 -11.11
C ILE A 199 -1.23 15.70 -11.96
N ASP A 200 -1.04 15.71 -13.27
CA ASP A 200 -2.13 15.74 -14.26
C ASP A 200 -2.62 14.30 -14.49
N THR A 201 -3.73 13.95 -13.86
CA THR A 201 -4.27 12.59 -13.88
C THR A 201 -4.73 12.15 -15.27
N GLU A 202 -5.22 13.07 -16.11
CA GLU A 202 -5.61 12.76 -17.49
C GLU A 202 -4.39 12.35 -18.32
N LYS A 203 -3.29 13.13 -18.20
CA LYS A 203 -2.02 12.78 -18.87
C LYS A 203 -1.40 11.49 -18.34
N ALA A 204 -1.52 11.23 -17.04
CA ALA A 204 -1.06 9.98 -16.45
C ALA A 204 -1.78 8.77 -17.08
N ILE A 205 -3.11 8.82 -17.17
CA ILE A 205 -3.92 7.77 -17.80
C ILE A 205 -3.55 7.60 -19.28
N GLU A 206 -3.37 8.72 -20.02
CA GLU A 206 -2.96 8.68 -21.43
C GLU A 206 -1.58 8.04 -21.60
N ALA A 207 -0.60 8.35 -20.73
CA ALA A 207 0.74 7.79 -20.78
C ALA A 207 0.73 6.27 -20.55
N PHE A 208 0.02 5.78 -19.53
CA PHE A 208 -0.14 4.34 -19.29
C PHE A 208 -0.80 3.63 -20.46
N LYS A 209 -1.86 4.23 -21.01
CA LYS A 209 -2.58 3.69 -22.18
C LYS A 209 -1.70 3.63 -23.43
N ALA A 210 -0.87 4.64 -23.67
CA ALA A 210 0.09 4.66 -24.78
C ALA A 210 1.09 3.51 -24.72
N ASP A 211 1.42 3.04 -23.49
CA ASP A 211 2.30 1.91 -23.22
C ASP A 211 1.55 0.56 -23.07
N GLY A 212 0.26 0.52 -23.42
CA GLY A 212 -0.56 -0.69 -23.40
C GLY A 212 -0.94 -1.17 -21.99
N LYS A 213 -0.90 -0.29 -21.00
CA LYS A 213 -1.26 -0.53 -19.61
C LYS A 213 -2.54 0.21 -19.23
N ASN A 214 -3.21 -0.26 -18.19
CA ASN A 214 -4.44 0.33 -17.66
C ASN A 214 -4.17 0.94 -16.28
N LEU A 215 -4.17 2.27 -16.21
CA LEU A 215 -4.09 3.00 -14.94
C LEU A 215 -5.51 3.27 -14.43
N LEU A 216 -5.79 2.78 -13.23
CA LEU A 216 -7.02 3.04 -12.48
C LEU A 216 -6.73 4.05 -11.39
N LEU A 217 -7.50 5.13 -11.35
CA LEU A 217 -7.44 6.17 -10.34
C LEU A 217 -8.85 6.28 -9.71
N PRO A 218 -9.16 5.41 -8.73
CA PRO A 218 -10.47 5.44 -8.10
C PRO A 218 -10.68 6.74 -7.30
N GLU A 219 -11.92 7.20 -7.25
CA GLU A 219 -12.31 8.28 -6.35
C GLU A 219 -12.22 7.80 -4.89
N ILE A 220 -11.99 8.74 -3.96
CA ILE A 220 -11.96 8.43 -2.52
C ILE A 220 -13.34 7.89 -2.11
N GLY A 221 -13.36 6.75 -1.42
CA GLY A 221 -14.56 6.00 -1.07
C GLY A 221 -15.06 5.04 -2.15
N GLN A 222 -14.48 5.06 -3.35
CA GLN A 222 -14.88 4.15 -4.44
C GLN A 222 -14.36 2.73 -4.20
N THR A 223 -15.23 1.75 -4.48
CA THR A 223 -14.87 0.32 -4.52
C THR A 223 -14.78 -0.16 -5.95
N LEU A 224 -13.68 -0.82 -6.29
CA LEU A 224 -13.46 -1.50 -7.56
C LEU A 224 -13.61 -3.02 -7.37
N GLU A 225 -14.24 -3.68 -8.32
CA GLU A 225 -14.20 -5.13 -8.48
C GLU A 225 -13.06 -5.47 -9.47
N LEU A 226 -12.07 -6.21 -8.98
CA LEU A 226 -10.82 -6.53 -9.69
C LEU A 226 -10.73 -8.01 -9.94
#